data_cf0768561050e8d5101a1fde514d0a6e
#
_entry.id   cf0768561050e8d5101a1fde514d0a6e
#
_cell.length_a   1.000
_cell.length_b   1.000
_cell.length_c   1.000
_cell.angle_alpha   90.00
_cell.angle_beta   90.00
_cell.angle_gamma   90.00
#
_symmetry.space_group_name_H-M   'P 1'
#
loop_
_entity.id
_entity.type
_entity.pdbx_description
1 polymer ?
#
loop_
_entity_poly.entity_id
_entity_poly.type
_entity_poly.pdbx_seq_one_letter_code
_entity_poly.pdbx_strand_id
1 'polypeptide(L)'
;EEVDAVESSSNVALIYKPNEKFTNKFTAAKTYIKRSYGPGDGASYNTVKDNYVGDRHALMYSGNYNFNLDNSVVFGLEREDDQIGINEDLTGMTHKAAYVTSSYFDFQSRLSQNIYATFGARFDDHSIAGNEDTHRTTLTYLFDDKSTKLKSSYGTGFRFPSLYEMYYIYAANSKSLGHVKAENSRSFDFGIEKSFLNLGLNVEASYFNLKYHDVLEGWETGNSSGSTYTTQNMPGKVKSQGLELISQWKKNDFLNFDFNYTYTSTYDGAE
;
A
#
# COMPACT_ATOMS: atom_id res chain seq x y z
N GLU A 1 -0.09 -21.52 -22.69
CA GLU A 1 1.06 -20.76 -22.20
C GLU A 1 1.57 -21.45 -20.93
N GLU A 2 2.83 -21.86 -20.91
CA GLU A 2 3.45 -22.47 -19.74
C GLU A 2 4.12 -21.37 -18.92
N VAL A 3 3.79 -21.28 -17.64
CA VAL A 3 4.37 -20.29 -16.72
C VAL A 3 5.08 -21.01 -15.60
N ASP A 4 6.38 -20.87 -15.52
CA ASP A 4 7.19 -21.31 -14.38
C ASP A 4 7.40 -20.12 -13.43
N ALA A 5 7.05 -20.27 -12.16
CA ALA A 5 7.28 -19.25 -11.16
C ALA A 5 8.01 -19.80 -9.94
N VAL A 6 9.03 -19.07 -9.50
CA VAL A 6 9.75 -19.32 -8.24
C VAL A 6 9.69 -18.06 -7.42
N GLU A 7 9.23 -18.16 -6.18
CA GLU A 7 9.23 -17.07 -5.23
C GLU A 7 9.86 -17.56 -3.92
N SER A 8 10.76 -16.75 -3.36
CA SER A 8 11.33 -17.00 -2.04
C SER A 8 11.41 -15.71 -1.24
N SER A 9 11.04 -15.78 0.03
CA SER A 9 11.13 -14.68 0.98
C SER A 9 11.76 -15.17 2.27
N SER A 10 12.70 -14.38 2.78
CA SER A 10 13.38 -14.67 4.05
C SER A 10 13.56 -13.38 4.84
N ASN A 11 13.47 -13.48 6.16
CA ASN A 11 13.78 -12.36 7.04
C ASN A 11 14.41 -12.85 8.35
N VAL A 12 15.20 -11.96 8.95
CA VAL A 12 15.74 -12.12 10.29
C VAL A 12 15.45 -10.84 11.07
N ALA A 13 14.95 -10.99 12.29
CA ALA A 13 14.67 -9.86 13.15
C ALA A 13 15.37 -10.03 14.51
N LEU A 14 16.03 -8.97 14.96
CA LEU A 14 16.60 -8.84 16.31
C LEU A 14 15.71 -7.87 17.10
N ILE A 15 15.18 -8.31 18.24
CA ILE A 15 14.41 -7.49 19.16
C ILE A 15 15.26 -7.26 20.41
N TYR A 16 15.48 -6.00 20.75
CA TYR A 16 16.25 -5.58 21.94
C TYR A 16 15.41 -4.67 22.82
N LYS A 17 15.23 -5.05 24.08
CA LYS A 17 14.46 -4.31 25.09
C LYS A 17 15.38 -3.92 26.23
N PRO A 18 15.99 -2.73 26.20
CA PRO A 18 16.86 -2.27 27.28
C PRO A 18 16.11 -2.02 28.60
N ASN A 19 14.81 -1.76 28.53
CA ASN A 19 13.90 -1.59 29.67
C ASN A 19 12.46 -1.81 29.24
N GLU A 20 11.51 -1.71 30.16
CA GLU A 20 10.08 -1.92 29.91
C GLU A 20 9.43 -0.87 28.98
N LYS A 21 10.04 0.30 28.86
CA LYS A 21 9.51 1.41 28.08
C LYS A 21 10.00 1.42 26.64
N PHE A 22 11.14 0.79 26.34
CA PHE A 22 11.77 0.90 25.05
C PHE A 22 11.98 -0.47 24.40
N THR A 23 11.42 -0.63 23.22
CA THR A 23 11.63 -1.81 22.38
C THR A 23 12.25 -1.36 21.06
N ASN A 24 13.36 -1.99 20.69
CA ASN A 24 14.05 -1.80 19.42
C ASN A 24 13.88 -3.08 18.59
N LYS A 25 13.64 -2.92 17.30
CA LYS A 25 13.58 -4.03 16.34
C LYS A 25 14.41 -3.67 15.12
N PHE A 26 15.37 -4.53 14.80
CA PHE A 26 16.16 -4.49 13.57
C PHE A 26 15.73 -5.66 12.71
N THR A 27 15.42 -5.41 11.44
CA THR A 27 14.99 -6.46 10.50
C THR A 27 15.81 -6.35 9.23
N ALA A 28 16.33 -7.49 8.76
CA ALA A 28 16.88 -7.66 7.43
C ALA A 28 15.99 -8.65 6.67
N ALA A 29 15.58 -8.30 5.48
CA ALA A 29 14.71 -9.12 4.64
C ALA A 29 15.23 -9.19 3.21
N LYS A 30 14.95 -10.32 2.56
CA LYS A 30 15.21 -10.55 1.16
C LYS A 30 14.02 -11.23 0.52
N THR A 31 13.62 -10.74 -0.68
CA THR A 31 12.62 -11.38 -1.53
C THR A 31 13.20 -11.57 -2.92
N TYR A 32 13.01 -12.76 -3.48
CA TYR A 32 13.41 -13.10 -4.83
C TYR A 32 12.21 -13.68 -5.57
N ILE A 33 11.96 -13.20 -6.79
CA ILE A 33 10.89 -13.65 -7.65
C ILE A 33 11.48 -13.91 -9.03
N LYS A 34 11.19 -15.08 -9.60
CA LYS A 34 11.46 -15.37 -11.00
C LYS A 34 10.20 -15.89 -11.66
N ARG A 35 9.87 -15.35 -12.82
CA ARG A 35 8.80 -15.83 -13.68
C ARG A 35 9.35 -16.06 -15.08
N SER A 36 9.05 -17.23 -15.65
CA SER A 36 9.43 -17.60 -17.01
C SER A 36 8.17 -17.96 -17.78
N TYR A 37 7.96 -17.32 -18.90
CA TYR A 37 6.85 -17.57 -19.80
C TYR A 37 7.34 -18.36 -21.01
N GLY A 38 6.84 -19.59 -21.18
CA GLY A 38 7.14 -20.42 -22.33
C GLY A 38 6.32 -20.03 -23.56
N PRO A 39 6.74 -20.48 -24.77
CA PRO A 39 5.94 -20.30 -25.97
C PRO A 39 4.58 -21.00 -25.79
N GLY A 40 3.49 -20.30 -26.09
CA GLY A 40 2.16 -20.88 -26.05
C GLY A 40 2.01 -22.00 -27.10
N ASP A 41 1.21 -23.03 -26.78
CA ASP A 41 0.89 -24.10 -27.73
C ASP A 41 0.28 -23.52 -29.01
N GLY A 42 1.02 -23.56 -30.10
CA GLY A 42 0.57 -23.13 -31.43
C GLY A 42 1.21 -21.85 -31.98
N ALA A 43 2.10 -21.18 -31.24
CA ALA A 43 2.80 -20.01 -31.76
C ALA A 43 4.04 -20.39 -32.53
N SER A 44 3.99 -20.25 -33.86
CA SER A 44 5.09 -20.52 -34.81
C SER A 44 6.24 -19.50 -34.73
N TYR A 45 6.21 -18.54 -33.82
CA TYR A 45 7.09 -17.36 -33.86
C TYR A 45 7.96 -17.12 -32.64
N ASN A 46 7.70 -17.73 -31.47
CA ASN A 46 8.55 -17.51 -30.31
C ASN A 46 9.01 -18.81 -29.68
N THR A 47 10.29 -19.14 -29.93
CA THR A 47 10.98 -20.26 -29.28
C THR A 47 11.74 -19.85 -28.02
N VAL A 48 11.65 -18.59 -27.62
CA VAL A 48 12.38 -18.01 -26.48
C VAL A 48 11.47 -17.83 -25.30
N LYS A 49 11.92 -18.22 -24.11
CA LYS A 49 11.25 -17.98 -22.84
C LYS A 49 11.52 -16.54 -22.39
N ASP A 50 10.46 -15.76 -22.17
CA ASP A 50 10.59 -14.49 -21.49
C ASP A 50 10.85 -14.71 -20.00
N ASN A 51 11.86 -14.07 -19.46
CA ASN A 51 12.24 -14.21 -18.07
C ASN A 51 12.18 -12.86 -17.37
N TYR A 52 11.47 -12.84 -16.24
CA TYR A 52 11.38 -11.71 -15.32
C TYR A 52 11.97 -12.13 -13.99
N VAL A 53 12.94 -11.38 -13.51
CA VAL A 53 13.59 -11.61 -12.22
C VAL A 53 13.46 -10.35 -11.38
N GLY A 54 12.98 -10.50 -10.17
CA GLY A 54 12.93 -9.44 -9.15
C GLY A 54 13.75 -9.85 -7.93
N ASP A 55 14.57 -8.96 -7.42
CA ASP A 55 15.32 -9.11 -6.17
C ASP A 55 15.13 -7.85 -5.32
N ARG A 56 14.71 -8.03 -4.07
CA ARG A 56 14.52 -6.96 -3.12
C ARG A 56 15.24 -7.26 -1.83
N HIS A 57 16.01 -6.30 -1.35
CA HIS A 57 16.65 -6.31 -0.05
C HIS A 57 16.11 -5.16 0.79
N ALA A 58 15.78 -5.43 2.04
CA ALA A 58 15.31 -4.41 2.97
C ALA A 58 16.04 -4.48 4.31
N LEU A 59 16.42 -3.32 4.81
CA LEU A 59 16.93 -3.11 6.16
C LEU A 59 16.01 -2.13 6.88
N MET A 60 15.50 -2.54 8.03
CA MET A 60 14.52 -1.75 8.78
C MET A 60 14.93 -1.67 10.24
N TYR A 61 14.83 -0.49 10.80
CA TYR A 61 14.89 -0.25 12.23
C TYR A 61 13.58 0.37 12.69
N SER A 62 13.01 -0.13 13.78
CA SER A 62 11.90 0.50 14.47
C SER A 62 12.14 0.56 15.98
N GLY A 63 11.90 1.72 16.56
CA GLY A 63 11.86 1.96 17.99
C GLY A 63 10.43 2.19 18.44
N ASN A 64 10.02 1.57 19.55
CA ASN A 64 8.76 1.90 20.24
C ASN A 64 9.12 2.37 21.64
N TYR A 65 8.72 3.60 21.97
CA TYR A 65 8.93 4.18 23.29
C TYR A 65 7.60 4.54 23.95
N ASN A 66 7.36 3.94 25.12
CA ASN A 66 6.20 4.21 25.98
C ASN A 66 6.57 5.27 27.00
N PHE A 67 6.10 6.50 26.84
CA PHE A 67 6.30 7.58 27.82
C PHE A 67 5.62 7.22 29.15
N ASN A 68 4.38 6.74 29.04
CA ASN A 68 3.52 6.27 30.12
C ASN A 68 2.47 5.29 29.55
N LEU A 69 1.43 4.93 30.32
CA LEU A 69 0.36 4.02 29.90
C LEU A 69 -0.56 4.61 28.81
N ASP A 70 -0.58 5.92 28.68
CA ASP A 70 -1.48 6.65 27.79
C ASP A 70 -0.80 7.20 26.53
N ASN A 71 0.55 7.24 26.50
CA ASN A 71 1.30 7.88 25.45
C ASN A 71 2.49 7.03 25.00
N SER A 72 2.56 6.82 23.70
CA SER A 72 3.67 6.10 23.07
C SER A 72 4.02 6.70 21.71
N VAL A 73 5.24 6.44 21.25
CA VAL A 73 5.71 6.76 19.91
C VAL A 73 6.40 5.56 19.30
N VAL A 74 6.05 5.28 18.07
CA VAL A 74 6.80 4.39 17.18
C VAL A 74 7.54 5.27 16.18
N PHE A 75 8.80 4.96 15.90
CA PHE A 75 9.60 5.65 14.89
C PHE A 75 10.54 4.67 14.22
N GLY A 76 10.96 4.98 13.00
CA GLY A 76 11.85 4.07 12.30
C GLY A 76 12.53 4.68 11.09
N LEU A 77 13.50 3.91 10.61
CA LEU A 77 14.27 4.14 9.39
C LEU A 77 14.24 2.86 8.56
N GLU A 78 14.08 3.01 7.25
CA GLU A 78 14.04 1.89 6.32
C GLU A 78 14.91 2.20 5.11
N ARG A 79 15.54 1.17 4.59
CA ARG A 79 16.20 1.17 3.29
C ARG A 79 15.76 -0.06 2.52
N GLU A 80 15.23 0.15 1.35
CA GLU A 80 14.82 -0.89 0.43
C GLU A 80 15.56 -0.71 -0.90
N ASP A 81 16.23 -1.76 -1.37
CA ASP A 81 16.93 -1.80 -2.63
C ASP A 81 16.24 -2.83 -3.54
N ASP A 82 15.69 -2.36 -4.65
CA ASP A 82 14.98 -3.14 -5.66
C ASP A 82 15.80 -3.30 -6.92
N GLN A 83 15.81 -4.52 -7.47
CA GLN A 83 16.40 -4.81 -8.77
C GLN A 83 15.43 -5.63 -9.61
N ILE A 84 15.37 -5.34 -10.90
CA ILE A 84 14.69 -6.19 -11.87
C ILE A 84 15.65 -6.56 -13.00
N GLY A 85 15.51 -7.79 -13.49
CA GLY A 85 16.11 -8.28 -14.72
C GLY A 85 15.02 -8.77 -15.64
N ILE A 86 15.06 -8.32 -16.89
CA ILE A 86 14.08 -8.68 -17.90
C ILE A 86 14.83 -9.14 -19.15
N ASN A 87 14.48 -10.31 -19.67
CA ASN A 87 14.95 -10.84 -20.93
C ASN A 87 13.75 -11.14 -21.80
N GLU A 88 13.61 -10.37 -22.85
CA GLU A 88 12.63 -10.59 -23.91
C GLU A 88 13.36 -10.72 -25.24
N ASP A 89 12.91 -11.62 -26.06
CA ASP A 89 13.29 -11.78 -27.48
C ASP A 89 14.76 -11.54 -27.81
N LEU A 90 15.66 -12.42 -27.33
CA LEU A 90 17.07 -12.49 -27.81
C LEU A 90 17.94 -11.24 -27.59
N THR A 91 17.40 -10.16 -26.98
CA THR A 91 18.13 -8.89 -26.80
C THR A 91 19.11 -8.91 -25.62
N GLY A 92 19.08 -9.99 -24.82
CA GLY A 92 19.85 -10.11 -23.59
C GLY A 92 19.12 -9.52 -22.37
N MET A 93 19.58 -9.86 -21.16
CA MET A 93 18.95 -9.44 -19.93
C MET A 93 19.26 -7.96 -19.63
N THR A 94 18.22 -7.16 -19.54
CA THR A 94 18.31 -5.76 -19.08
C THR A 94 18.11 -5.71 -17.58
N HIS A 95 19.03 -5.09 -16.85
CA HIS A 95 18.95 -4.90 -15.41
C HIS A 95 18.67 -3.45 -15.06
N LYS A 96 17.75 -3.23 -14.14
CA LYS A 96 17.45 -1.92 -13.55
C LYS A 96 17.37 -2.05 -12.04
N ALA A 97 17.78 -0.99 -11.35
CA ALA A 97 17.75 -0.94 -9.89
C ALA A 97 17.32 0.43 -9.41
N ALA A 98 16.66 0.45 -8.28
CA ALA A 98 16.35 1.65 -7.53
C ALA A 98 16.38 1.37 -6.04
N TYR A 99 16.38 2.42 -5.24
CA TYR A 99 16.23 2.29 -3.81
C TYR A 99 15.30 3.36 -3.25
N VAL A 100 14.73 3.02 -2.09
CA VAL A 100 13.95 3.94 -1.27
C VAL A 100 14.58 4.03 0.12
N THR A 101 14.75 5.23 0.63
CA THR A 101 15.12 5.46 2.02
C THR A 101 13.97 6.18 2.69
N SER A 102 13.54 5.67 3.85
CA SER A 102 12.35 6.17 4.52
C SER A 102 12.63 6.47 5.98
N SER A 103 11.93 7.47 6.49
CA SER A 103 11.84 7.75 7.92
C SER A 103 10.39 7.99 8.31
N TYR A 104 10.01 7.53 9.49
CA TYR A 104 8.63 7.69 9.95
C TYR A 104 8.53 7.80 11.46
N PHE A 105 7.42 8.35 11.91
CA PHE A 105 6.97 8.26 13.29
C PHE A 105 5.46 8.16 13.37
N ASP A 106 4.95 7.56 14.45
CA ASP A 106 3.55 7.46 14.81
C ASP A 106 3.42 7.70 16.32
N PHE A 107 2.78 8.78 16.69
CA PHE A 107 2.51 9.15 18.07
C PHE A 107 1.08 8.77 18.42
N GLN A 108 0.90 8.02 19.51
CA GLN A 108 -0.38 7.55 20.02
C GLN A 108 -0.60 8.14 21.42
N SER A 109 -1.78 8.70 21.64
CA SER A 109 -2.09 9.37 22.89
C SER A 109 -3.55 9.16 23.30
N ARG A 110 -3.73 8.92 24.58
CA ARG A 110 -5.01 9.10 25.26
C ARG A 110 -5.05 10.50 25.85
N LEU A 111 -5.67 11.43 25.10
CA LEU A 111 -5.73 12.85 25.44
C LEU A 111 -6.61 13.12 26.68
N SER A 112 -7.62 12.26 26.89
CA SER A 112 -8.48 12.29 28.09
C SER A 112 -9.04 10.88 28.34
N GLN A 113 -9.89 10.74 29.37
CA GLN A 113 -10.54 9.45 29.66
C GLN A 113 -11.34 8.89 28.49
N ASN A 114 -11.78 9.76 27.59
CA ASN A 114 -12.71 9.44 26.52
C ASN A 114 -12.17 9.73 25.11
N ILE A 115 -11.00 10.37 24.99
CA ILE A 115 -10.44 10.82 23.70
C ILE A 115 -9.10 10.14 23.45
N TYR A 116 -9.01 9.45 22.32
CA TYR A 116 -7.81 8.80 21.84
C TYR A 116 -7.45 9.41 20.48
N ALA A 117 -6.18 9.70 20.28
CA ALA A 117 -5.69 10.27 19.04
C ALA A 117 -4.39 9.58 18.60
N THR A 118 -4.20 9.48 17.29
CA THR A 118 -2.90 9.14 16.70
C THR A 118 -2.52 10.19 15.67
N PHE A 119 -1.22 10.43 15.55
CA PHE A 119 -0.65 11.23 14.50
C PHE A 119 0.63 10.58 14.02
N GLY A 120 0.70 10.26 12.73
CA GLY A 120 1.87 9.70 12.08
C GLY A 120 2.28 10.49 10.86
N ALA A 121 3.56 10.49 10.57
CA ALA A 121 4.12 11.01 9.34
C ALA A 121 5.25 10.10 8.84
N ARG A 122 5.42 10.04 7.52
CA ARG A 122 6.46 9.28 6.84
C ARG A 122 7.01 10.10 5.69
N PHE A 123 8.32 10.05 5.52
CA PHE A 123 9.08 10.68 4.47
C PHE A 123 9.84 9.60 3.71
N ASP A 124 9.70 9.58 2.40
CA ASP A 124 10.30 8.61 1.51
C ASP A 124 11.10 9.32 0.42
N ASP A 125 12.34 8.87 0.21
CA ASP A 125 13.23 9.35 -0.83
C ASP A 125 13.57 8.20 -1.77
N HIS A 126 12.99 8.26 -2.98
CA HIS A 126 13.21 7.27 -4.02
C HIS A 126 14.28 7.76 -4.99
N SER A 127 15.30 6.96 -5.24
CA SER A 127 16.49 7.30 -6.03
C SER A 127 16.21 7.80 -7.46
N ILE A 128 14.99 7.59 -7.98
CA ILE A 128 14.62 7.93 -9.37
C ILE A 128 13.34 8.77 -9.39
N ALA A 129 12.30 8.37 -8.61
CA ALA A 129 10.97 8.98 -8.68
C ALA A 129 10.81 10.22 -7.77
N GLY A 130 11.86 10.58 -7.01
CA GLY A 130 11.84 11.75 -6.12
C GLY A 130 11.30 11.44 -4.73
N ASN A 131 10.86 12.47 -4.04
CA ASN A 131 10.48 12.40 -2.63
C ASN A 131 8.97 12.49 -2.48
N GLU A 132 8.43 11.74 -1.52
CA GLU A 132 7.03 11.79 -1.14
C GLU A 132 6.91 11.85 0.39
N ASP A 133 5.89 12.53 0.86
CA ASP A 133 5.54 12.57 2.27
C ASP A 133 4.08 12.19 2.50
N THR A 134 3.84 11.48 3.59
CA THR A 134 2.49 11.10 3.99
C THR A 134 2.27 11.37 5.46
N HIS A 135 1.01 11.62 5.80
CA HIS A 135 0.59 11.78 7.18
C HIS A 135 -0.76 11.12 7.41
N ARG A 136 -0.99 10.71 8.65
CA ARG A 136 -2.26 10.15 9.09
C ARG A 136 -2.59 10.69 10.48
N THR A 137 -3.86 11.09 10.64
CA THR A 137 -4.41 11.47 11.93
C THR A 137 -5.67 10.67 12.18
N THR A 138 -5.81 10.14 13.39
CA THR A 138 -7.05 9.50 13.82
C THR A 138 -7.54 10.14 15.12
N LEU A 139 -8.85 10.17 15.30
CA LEU A 139 -9.49 10.61 16.51
C LEU A 139 -10.63 9.65 16.86
N THR A 140 -10.64 9.18 18.09
CA THR A 140 -11.71 8.35 18.63
C THR A 140 -12.26 8.98 19.91
N TYR A 141 -13.57 9.15 19.96
CA TYR A 141 -14.29 9.56 21.16
C TYR A 141 -15.14 8.40 21.69
N LEU A 142 -14.83 7.95 22.88
CA LEU A 142 -15.61 6.94 23.60
C LEU A 142 -16.59 7.63 24.53
N PHE A 143 -17.89 7.44 24.31
CA PHE A 143 -18.93 8.01 25.18
C PHE A 143 -18.86 7.42 26.59
N ASP A 144 -19.45 8.13 27.56
CA ASP A 144 -19.44 7.72 28.97
C ASP A 144 -20.14 6.38 29.23
N ASP A 145 -21.08 6.03 28.34
CA ASP A 145 -21.75 4.72 28.34
C ASP A 145 -20.82 3.54 28.01
N LYS A 146 -19.56 3.82 27.62
CA LYS A 146 -18.52 2.85 27.21
C LYS A 146 -18.93 1.90 26.09
N SER A 147 -20.08 2.13 25.47
CA SER A 147 -20.66 1.28 24.42
C SER A 147 -20.81 1.99 23.08
N THR A 148 -20.62 3.30 23.04
CA THR A 148 -20.70 4.13 21.83
C THR A 148 -19.35 4.75 21.55
N LYS A 149 -18.87 4.66 20.29
CA LYS A 149 -17.63 5.30 19.82
C LYS A 149 -17.91 6.09 18.55
N LEU A 150 -17.35 7.28 18.47
CA LEU A 150 -17.15 8.00 17.22
C LEU A 150 -15.71 7.83 16.78
N LYS A 151 -15.50 7.55 15.51
CA LYS A 151 -14.18 7.33 14.91
C LYS A 151 -14.04 8.26 13.72
N SER A 152 -12.88 8.88 13.56
CA SER A 152 -12.54 9.65 12.37
C SER A 152 -11.10 9.41 12.02
N SER A 153 -10.80 9.33 10.73
CA SER A 153 -9.43 9.29 10.23
C SER A 153 -9.28 10.20 9.01
N TYR A 154 -8.10 10.80 8.89
CA TYR A 154 -7.65 11.47 7.68
C TYR A 154 -6.23 11.04 7.40
N GLY A 155 -5.93 10.74 6.14
CA GLY A 155 -4.60 10.35 5.74
C GLY A 155 -4.31 10.65 4.27
N THR A 156 -3.02 10.74 3.99
CA THR A 156 -2.47 10.75 2.64
C THR A 156 -1.72 9.46 2.37
N GLY A 157 -1.59 9.07 1.13
CA GLY A 157 -0.83 7.92 0.69
C GLY A 157 -0.26 8.16 -0.69
N PHE A 158 0.75 7.40 -1.05
CA PHE A 158 1.34 7.44 -2.38
C PHE A 158 1.74 6.03 -2.83
N ARG A 159 2.02 5.89 -4.12
CA ARG A 159 2.66 4.72 -4.71
C ARG A 159 3.72 5.18 -5.71
N PHE A 160 4.97 4.87 -5.46
CA PHE A 160 6.01 5.05 -6.47
C PHE A 160 5.75 4.15 -7.69
N PRO A 161 6.08 4.61 -8.90
CA PRO A 161 6.09 3.74 -10.04
C PRO A 161 7.10 2.61 -9.83
N SER A 162 6.72 1.40 -10.21
CA SER A 162 7.61 0.25 -10.20
C SER A 162 8.75 0.42 -11.22
N LEU A 163 9.84 -0.31 -11.04
CA LEU A 163 10.92 -0.36 -12.04
C LEU A 163 10.40 -0.80 -13.41
N TYR A 164 9.39 -1.67 -13.43
CA TYR A 164 8.72 -2.07 -14.67
C TYR A 164 8.03 -0.90 -15.34
N GLU A 165 7.22 -0.12 -14.61
CA GLU A 165 6.50 1.06 -15.12
C GLU A 165 7.47 2.17 -15.56
N MET A 166 8.63 2.30 -14.90
CA MET A 166 9.62 3.32 -15.24
C MET A 166 10.46 3.00 -16.47
N TYR A 167 10.79 1.73 -16.68
CA TYR A 167 11.79 1.33 -17.66
C TYR A 167 11.30 0.38 -18.72
N TYR A 168 10.15 -0.26 -18.45
CA TYR A 168 9.67 -1.32 -19.28
C TYR A 168 8.40 -0.94 -19.98
N ILE A 169 8.50 -0.95 -21.30
CA ILE A 169 7.37 -0.78 -22.18
C ILE A 169 7.64 -1.64 -23.39
N TYR A 170 6.66 -2.42 -23.74
CA TYR A 170 6.70 -3.34 -24.85
C TYR A 170 7.37 -2.74 -26.08
N ALA A 171 8.40 -3.46 -26.54
CA ALA A 171 9.00 -3.39 -27.87
C ALA A 171 9.92 -2.21 -28.22
N ALA A 172 10.69 -2.44 -29.25
CA ALA A 172 11.78 -1.70 -29.86
C ALA A 172 11.63 -0.18 -30.10
N ASN A 173 10.50 0.42 -29.75
CA ASN A 173 10.19 1.82 -29.95
C ASN A 173 9.85 2.59 -28.64
N SER A 174 10.00 1.98 -27.48
CA SER A 174 9.66 2.63 -26.23
C SER A 174 10.65 3.72 -25.88
N LYS A 175 10.15 4.94 -25.76
CA LYS A 175 10.90 6.04 -25.16
C LYS A 175 10.96 5.80 -23.67
N SER A 176 12.16 5.76 -23.10
CA SER A 176 12.37 5.81 -21.66
C SER A 176 11.53 6.95 -21.04
N LEU A 177 10.59 6.59 -20.18
CA LEU A 177 9.67 7.54 -19.56
C LEU A 177 10.16 7.99 -18.18
N GLY A 178 11.41 8.24 -18.00
CA GLY A 178 12.00 8.77 -16.76
C GLY A 178 11.29 9.99 -16.12
N HIS A 179 10.00 10.19 -16.37
CA HIS A 179 9.20 11.32 -15.93
C HIS A 179 7.87 10.97 -15.26
N VAL A 180 7.58 9.67 -15.04
CA VAL A 180 6.38 9.30 -14.27
C VAL A 180 6.59 9.61 -12.80
N LYS A 181 5.58 10.26 -12.21
CA LYS A 181 5.54 10.64 -10.81
C LYS A 181 4.84 9.58 -9.98
N ALA A 182 4.99 9.63 -8.68
CA ALA A 182 4.19 8.83 -7.77
C ALA A 182 2.70 9.14 -7.92
N GLU A 183 1.87 8.11 -7.80
CA GLU A 183 0.43 8.30 -7.58
C GLU A 183 0.22 8.77 -6.14
N ASN A 184 -0.70 9.68 -5.97
CA ASN A 184 -1.01 10.24 -4.66
C ASN A 184 -2.47 10.01 -4.30
N SER A 185 -2.75 9.78 -3.03
CA SER A 185 -4.09 9.59 -2.52
C SER A 185 -4.35 10.40 -1.25
N ARG A 186 -5.64 10.68 -1.00
CA ARG A 186 -6.15 11.27 0.24
C ARG A 186 -7.41 10.55 0.65
N SER A 187 -7.47 10.15 1.92
CA SER A 187 -8.64 9.50 2.48
C SER A 187 -9.18 10.27 3.68
N PHE A 188 -10.49 10.23 3.81
CA PHE A 188 -11.21 10.68 5.00
C PHE A 188 -12.27 9.66 5.34
N ASP A 189 -12.30 9.24 6.62
CA ASP A 189 -13.27 8.29 7.13
C ASP A 189 -13.90 8.86 8.40
N PHE A 190 -15.19 8.60 8.55
CA PHE A 190 -15.94 8.94 9.77
C PHE A 190 -16.93 7.83 10.06
N GLY A 191 -16.97 7.36 11.31
CA GLY A 191 -17.85 6.26 11.70
C GLY A 191 -18.37 6.36 13.12
N ILE A 192 -19.49 5.70 13.35
CA ILE A 192 -20.08 5.48 14.65
C ILE A 192 -20.23 3.97 14.89
N GLU A 193 -19.81 3.51 16.06
CA GLU A 193 -19.95 2.14 16.52
C GLU A 193 -20.78 2.14 17.80
N LYS A 194 -21.76 1.23 17.88
CA LYS A 194 -22.60 1.05 19.07
C LYS A 194 -22.72 -0.42 19.43
N SER A 195 -22.37 -0.74 20.67
CA SER A 195 -22.60 -2.06 21.28
C SER A 195 -23.83 -2.04 22.16
N PHE A 196 -24.81 -2.86 21.82
CA PHE A 196 -26.02 -3.11 22.64
C PHE A 196 -25.79 -4.39 23.44
N LEU A 197 -25.06 -4.29 24.56
CA LEU A 197 -24.59 -5.42 25.34
C LEU A 197 -25.70 -6.37 25.76
N ASN A 198 -26.86 -5.83 26.18
CA ASN A 198 -28.01 -6.61 26.60
C ASN A 198 -28.66 -7.43 25.48
N LEU A 199 -28.41 -7.04 24.22
CA LEU A 199 -28.94 -7.70 23.03
C LEU A 199 -27.90 -8.60 22.38
N GLY A 200 -26.62 -8.51 22.78
CA GLY A 200 -25.52 -9.15 22.08
C GLY A 200 -25.30 -8.59 20.66
N LEU A 201 -25.68 -7.34 20.41
CA LEU A 201 -25.68 -6.71 19.10
C LEU A 201 -24.63 -5.59 19.03
N ASN A 202 -23.76 -5.64 18.01
CA ASN A 202 -22.86 -4.56 17.64
C ASN A 202 -23.27 -4.02 16.28
N VAL A 203 -23.29 -2.71 16.13
CA VAL A 203 -23.58 -2.03 14.86
C VAL A 203 -22.52 -0.96 14.64
N GLU A 204 -22.00 -0.93 13.42
CA GLU A 204 -21.09 0.12 12.94
C GLU A 204 -21.62 0.68 11.63
N ALA A 205 -21.63 2.01 11.53
CA ALA A 205 -21.90 2.73 10.30
C ALA A 205 -20.74 3.67 10.02
N SER A 206 -20.19 3.65 8.82
CA SER A 206 -19.08 4.49 8.42
C SER A 206 -19.28 5.10 7.03
N TYR A 207 -18.79 6.31 6.87
CA TYR A 207 -18.64 7.01 5.59
C TYR A 207 -17.16 7.06 5.25
N PHE A 208 -16.83 6.78 3.99
CA PHE A 208 -15.48 6.93 3.46
C PHE A 208 -15.45 7.82 2.22
N ASN A 209 -14.34 8.53 2.03
CA ASN A 209 -14.06 9.32 0.85
C ASN A 209 -12.58 9.19 0.51
N LEU A 210 -12.29 8.69 -0.68
CA LEU A 210 -10.95 8.44 -1.18
C LEU A 210 -10.78 9.17 -2.52
N LYS A 211 -9.66 9.84 -2.69
CA LYS A 211 -9.30 10.55 -3.92
C LYS A 211 -7.89 10.18 -4.32
N TYR A 212 -7.71 9.85 -5.61
CA TYR A 212 -6.42 9.62 -6.23
C TYR A 212 -6.10 10.72 -7.21
N HIS A 213 -4.81 11.04 -7.32
CA HIS A 213 -4.24 11.97 -8.27
C HIS A 213 -3.03 11.33 -8.92
N ASP A 214 -2.70 11.75 -10.13
CA ASP A 214 -1.54 11.29 -10.89
C ASP A 214 -1.51 9.76 -11.06
N VAL A 215 -2.68 9.13 -11.23
CA VAL A 215 -2.82 7.67 -11.37
C VAL A 215 -1.96 7.20 -12.55
N LEU A 216 -1.20 6.16 -12.33
CA LEU A 216 -0.36 5.55 -13.36
C LEU A 216 -1.17 4.60 -14.20
N GLU A 217 -1.21 4.84 -15.50
CA GLU A 217 -1.91 3.98 -16.45
C GLU A 217 -1.01 3.64 -17.64
N GLY A 218 -1.10 2.39 -18.08
CA GLY A 218 -0.50 1.96 -19.33
C GLY A 218 -1.30 2.53 -20.51
N TRP A 219 -0.66 3.30 -21.37
CA TRP A 219 -1.29 3.91 -22.54
C TRP A 219 -0.71 3.34 -23.82
N GLU A 220 -1.60 2.90 -24.72
CA GLU A 220 -1.22 2.48 -26.06
C GLU A 220 -1.31 3.68 -27.00
N THR A 221 -0.17 4.08 -27.57
CA THR A 221 -0.13 5.07 -28.63
C THR A 221 0.35 4.42 -29.91
N GLY A 222 -0.46 4.47 -30.97
CA GLY A 222 -0.04 3.90 -32.24
C GLY A 222 -1.14 3.96 -33.29
N ASN A 223 -0.76 3.67 -34.50
CA ASN A 223 -1.66 3.49 -35.61
C ASN A 223 -1.52 2.05 -36.15
N SER A 224 -2.24 1.71 -37.21
CA SER A 224 -2.21 0.41 -37.86
C SER A 224 -0.84 -0.10 -38.30
N SER A 225 0.22 0.69 -38.15
CA SER A 225 1.61 0.36 -38.52
C SER A 225 2.52 0.04 -37.32
N GLY A 226 2.02 0.18 -36.08
CA GLY A 226 2.74 -0.17 -34.86
C GLY A 226 2.17 0.54 -33.64
N SER A 227 2.03 -0.20 -32.55
CA SER A 227 1.59 0.31 -31.26
C SER A 227 2.80 0.47 -30.34
N THR A 228 2.84 1.61 -29.64
CA THR A 228 3.81 1.86 -28.56
C THR A 228 3.04 1.94 -27.27
N TYR A 229 3.41 1.14 -26.29
CA TYR A 229 2.86 1.22 -24.95
C TYR A 229 3.71 2.14 -24.10
N THR A 230 3.10 3.01 -23.33
CA THR A 230 3.79 3.89 -22.39
C THR A 230 3.03 3.89 -21.07
N THR A 231 3.75 4.05 -19.96
CA THR A 231 3.14 4.39 -18.67
C THR A 231 3.17 5.89 -18.51
N GLN A 232 2.06 6.49 -18.12
CA GLN A 232 1.95 7.92 -17.85
C GLN A 232 1.05 8.18 -16.66
N ASN A 233 1.25 9.34 -16.04
CA ASN A 233 0.29 9.81 -15.05
C ASN A 233 -0.92 10.38 -15.78
N MET A 234 -2.10 9.85 -15.48
CA MET A 234 -3.34 10.32 -16.08
C MET A 234 -3.73 11.67 -15.50
N PRO A 235 -4.06 12.66 -16.35
CA PRO A 235 -4.64 13.90 -15.87
C PRO A 235 -6.03 13.62 -15.30
N GLY A 236 -6.30 14.17 -14.11
CA GLY A 236 -7.60 14.02 -13.47
C GLY A 236 -7.54 13.38 -12.09
N LYS A 237 -8.71 13.06 -11.58
CA LYS A 237 -8.88 12.55 -10.23
C LYS A 237 -9.83 11.37 -10.25
N VAL A 238 -9.39 10.25 -9.70
CA VAL A 238 -10.29 9.14 -9.39
C VAL A 238 -10.82 9.36 -7.97
N LYS A 239 -12.13 9.32 -7.82
CA LYS A 239 -12.79 9.51 -6.53
C LYS A 239 -13.66 8.29 -6.23
N SER A 240 -13.54 7.77 -5.01
CA SER A 240 -14.40 6.72 -4.47
C SER A 240 -14.95 7.18 -3.13
N GLN A 241 -16.27 7.09 -2.94
CA GLN A 241 -16.91 7.45 -1.68
C GLN A 241 -18.09 6.52 -1.43
N GLY A 242 -18.44 6.33 -0.16
CA GLY A 242 -19.52 5.43 0.15
C GLY A 242 -19.88 5.35 1.61
N LEU A 243 -20.79 4.44 1.88
CA LEU A 243 -21.27 4.11 3.21
C LEU A 243 -21.08 2.62 3.44
N GLU A 244 -20.64 2.27 4.63
CA GLU A 244 -20.56 0.89 5.10
C GLU A 244 -21.41 0.72 6.35
N LEU A 245 -22.15 -0.38 6.39
CA LEU A 245 -22.92 -0.80 7.55
C LEU A 245 -22.52 -2.23 7.91
N ILE A 246 -22.05 -2.39 9.14
CA ILE A 246 -21.68 -3.69 9.70
C ILE A 246 -22.55 -3.94 10.93
N SER A 247 -23.12 -5.15 11.00
CA SER A 247 -23.90 -5.57 12.15
C SER A 247 -23.55 -6.99 12.55
N GLN A 248 -23.25 -7.21 13.81
CA GLN A 248 -22.94 -8.51 14.37
C GLN A 248 -23.89 -8.78 15.54
N TRP A 249 -24.68 -9.82 15.44
CA TRP A 249 -25.63 -10.19 16.49
C TRP A 249 -25.39 -11.60 16.98
N LYS A 250 -24.88 -11.72 18.19
CA LYS A 250 -24.79 -12.98 18.94
C LYS A 250 -26.00 -13.12 19.84
N LYS A 251 -27.04 -13.80 19.35
CA LYS A 251 -28.28 -14.03 20.12
C LYS A 251 -28.07 -15.01 21.26
N ASN A 252 -27.32 -16.10 21.03
CA ASN A 252 -26.95 -17.13 22.00
C ASN A 252 -25.77 -17.95 21.46
N ASP A 253 -25.40 -19.04 22.14
CA ASP A 253 -24.26 -19.87 21.73
C ASP A 253 -24.49 -20.67 20.42
N PHE A 254 -25.72 -20.77 19.95
CA PHE A 254 -26.10 -21.51 18.75
C PHE A 254 -26.42 -20.60 17.55
N LEU A 255 -26.63 -19.31 17.77
CA LEU A 255 -27.14 -18.43 16.74
C LEU A 255 -26.41 -17.09 16.72
N ASN A 256 -25.63 -16.91 15.65
CA ASN A 256 -24.92 -15.66 15.33
C ASN A 256 -25.34 -15.19 13.94
N PHE A 257 -25.49 -13.89 13.77
CA PHE A 257 -25.73 -13.23 12.49
C PHE A 257 -24.68 -12.15 12.26
N ASP A 258 -24.05 -12.21 11.09
CA ASP A 258 -23.17 -11.16 10.58
C ASP A 258 -23.80 -10.57 9.31
N PHE A 259 -23.94 -9.26 9.29
CA PHE A 259 -24.48 -8.52 8.15
C PHE A 259 -23.51 -7.41 7.78
N ASN A 260 -23.15 -7.36 6.49
CA ASN A 260 -22.30 -6.32 5.92
C ASN A 260 -22.99 -5.76 4.68
N TYR A 261 -23.03 -4.45 4.59
CA TYR A 261 -23.52 -3.73 3.42
C TYR A 261 -22.59 -2.59 3.08
N THR A 262 -22.16 -2.50 1.82
CA THR A 262 -21.32 -1.41 1.33
C THR A 262 -21.98 -0.81 0.09
N TYR A 263 -22.17 0.50 0.12
CA TYR A 263 -22.52 1.30 -1.04
C TYR A 263 -21.33 2.14 -1.46
N THR A 264 -20.91 2.00 -2.71
CA THR A 264 -19.77 2.74 -3.27
C THR A 264 -20.20 3.49 -4.53
N SER A 265 -19.82 4.75 -4.60
CA SER A 265 -19.91 5.57 -5.80
C SER A 265 -18.50 5.95 -6.25
N THR A 266 -18.15 5.61 -7.48
CA THR A 266 -16.85 5.92 -8.07
C THR A 266 -17.03 6.90 -9.21
N TYR A 267 -16.14 7.87 -9.28
CA TYR A 267 -16.05 8.85 -10.35
C TYR A 267 -14.62 8.86 -10.88
N ASP A 268 -14.50 8.68 -12.18
CA ASP A 268 -13.27 8.82 -12.94
C ASP A 268 -13.48 9.99 -13.91
N GLY A 269 -12.75 11.09 -13.70
CA GLY A 269 -12.93 12.32 -14.47
C GLY A 269 -11.60 12.98 -14.77
N ALA A 270 -11.29 13.09 -16.06
CA ALA A 270 -10.36 14.10 -16.53
C ALA A 270 -10.97 15.50 -16.28
N GLU A 271 -10.23 16.40 -15.60
CA GLU A 271 -10.58 17.82 -15.53
C GLU A 271 -10.31 18.49 -16.87
#